data_d36667f6632216d630f6209e7dd4bdf1
#
_entry.id   d36667f6632216d630f6209e7dd4bdf1
#
_cell.length_a   1.000
_cell.length_b   1.000
_cell.length_c   1.000
_cell.angle_alpha   90.00
_cell.angle_beta   90.00
_cell.angle_gamma   90.00
#
_symmetry.space_group_name_H-M   'P 1'
#
loop_
_entity.id
_entity.type
_entity.pdbx_description
1 polymer ?
#
loop_
_entity_poly.entity_id
_entity_poly.type
_entity_poly.pdbx_seq_one_letter_code
_entity_poly.pdbx_strand_id
1 'polypeptide(L)'
;TLMLFNLFDSISQDNNSILTNVDIQIEATAAINKMYNFEFEDADKEFNWLVQEYSNHPLPVFLKGLSLWWRIDSYSGISNLNKIDSLERLDSKFIDLMDEAISLSKSIYDKGNKIDGAFFLAASYGFKGRLLSERRKWRASAFAGMNALKYLKEIRKDDLMIPEISFGNGLFNYYSIWISERYPLLKPLIKLFPDGDKKKGISQLNTAGNNSFYTRTEAQYFLMRIYSGENNLSKALYLSKYLFETFPNNSVFHKFYTQLLYRTSSFNLCEKEAIKIIEYFTLKKKGYNDNDVRLAHFFLGEIYLSKRLIDQAIYHLE
;
A
#
# COMPACT_ATOMS: atom_id res chain seq x y z
N THR A 1 -48.06 -32.24 15.50
CA THR A 1 -47.66 -31.52 14.28
C THR A 1 -47.31 -30.06 14.62
N LEU A 2 -46.32 -29.84 15.51
CA LEU A 2 -45.87 -28.48 15.87
C LEU A 2 -44.47 -28.56 16.55
N MET A 3 -43.48 -29.16 15.87
CA MET A 3 -42.09 -29.20 16.35
C MET A 3 -41.09 -29.40 15.23
N LEU A 4 -41.19 -28.63 14.13
CA LEU A 4 -40.21 -28.70 13.01
C LEU A 4 -39.91 -27.32 12.38
N PHE A 5 -40.21 -26.21 13.09
CA PHE A 5 -39.95 -24.85 12.53
C PHE A 5 -38.83 -24.09 13.21
N ASN A 6 -38.07 -24.69 14.14
CA ASN A 6 -36.97 -24.00 14.85
C ASN A 6 -35.55 -24.50 14.54
N LEU A 7 -35.35 -25.19 13.42
CA LEU A 7 -34.01 -25.70 13.01
C LEU A 7 -33.41 -25.01 11.78
N PHE A 8 -34.10 -24.01 11.21
CA PHE A 8 -33.61 -23.27 10.04
C PHE A 8 -33.07 -21.88 10.36
N ASP A 9 -33.23 -21.37 11.58
CA ASP A 9 -32.78 -20.03 11.96
C ASP A 9 -31.33 -19.96 12.48
N SER A 10 -30.60 -21.07 12.55
CA SER A 10 -29.23 -21.11 13.08
C SER A 10 -28.13 -21.28 12.04
N ILE A 11 -28.46 -21.28 10.73
CA ILE A 11 -27.47 -21.42 9.64
C ILE A 11 -27.29 -20.12 8.81
N SER A 12 -28.05 -19.05 9.06
CA SER A 12 -28.02 -17.84 8.25
C SER A 12 -27.25 -16.65 8.89
N GLN A 13 -26.45 -16.85 9.94
CA GLN A 13 -25.76 -15.75 10.61
C GLN A 13 -24.30 -15.52 10.17
N ASP A 14 -23.71 -16.40 9.33
CA ASP A 14 -22.29 -16.28 8.97
C ASP A 14 -21.99 -15.74 7.55
N ASN A 15 -22.99 -15.35 6.76
CA ASN A 15 -22.78 -14.93 5.35
C ASN A 15 -22.91 -13.42 5.10
N ASN A 16 -22.77 -12.55 6.10
CA ASN A 16 -22.89 -11.09 5.93
C ASN A 16 -21.56 -10.33 6.10
N SER A 17 -20.44 -10.92 5.66
CA SER A 17 -19.20 -10.15 5.59
C SER A 17 -19.29 -9.10 4.47
N ILE A 18 -19.11 -7.82 4.83
CA ILE A 18 -19.01 -6.72 3.87
C ILE A 18 -17.85 -6.95 2.90
N LEU A 19 -16.78 -7.60 3.37
CA LEU A 19 -15.60 -7.89 2.53
C LEU A 19 -15.89 -8.81 1.35
N THR A 20 -16.85 -9.72 1.51
CA THR A 20 -17.24 -10.67 0.46
C THR A 20 -18.53 -10.28 -0.27
N ASN A 21 -19.14 -9.15 0.09
CA ASN A 21 -20.34 -8.64 -0.57
C ASN A 21 -19.95 -8.04 -1.92
N VAL A 22 -20.45 -8.65 -3.01
CA VAL A 22 -20.12 -8.29 -4.40
C VAL A 22 -20.57 -6.86 -4.74
N ASP A 23 -21.74 -6.43 -4.27
CA ASP A 23 -22.25 -5.08 -4.56
C ASP A 23 -21.35 -4.02 -3.94
N ILE A 24 -20.93 -4.21 -2.69
CA ILE A 24 -20.00 -3.32 -2.00
C ILE A 24 -18.60 -3.35 -2.67
N GLN A 25 -18.16 -4.52 -3.11
CA GLN A 25 -16.91 -4.63 -3.86
C GLN A 25 -16.97 -3.83 -5.17
N ILE A 26 -18.07 -3.90 -5.92
CA ILE A 26 -18.25 -3.14 -7.16
C ILE A 26 -18.21 -1.63 -6.88
N GLU A 27 -18.97 -1.15 -5.89
CA GLU A 27 -19.00 0.26 -5.49
C GLU A 27 -17.62 0.74 -4.99
N ALA A 28 -16.97 -0.04 -4.14
CA ALA A 28 -15.64 0.28 -3.64
C ALA A 28 -14.56 0.27 -4.74
N THR A 29 -14.69 -0.56 -5.78
CA THR A 29 -13.71 -0.68 -6.87
C THR A 29 -13.46 0.64 -7.56
N ALA A 30 -14.51 1.37 -7.93
CA ALA A 30 -14.38 2.65 -8.63
C ALA A 30 -13.60 3.66 -7.77
N ALA A 31 -13.94 3.77 -6.49
CA ALA A 31 -13.27 4.66 -5.55
C ALA A 31 -11.82 4.24 -5.30
N ILE A 32 -11.55 2.95 -5.13
CA ILE A 32 -10.19 2.40 -4.95
C ILE A 32 -9.32 2.67 -6.18
N ASN A 33 -9.84 2.46 -7.38
CA ASN A 33 -9.11 2.73 -8.61
C ASN A 33 -8.80 4.22 -8.78
N LYS A 34 -9.77 5.12 -8.49
CA LYS A 34 -9.55 6.57 -8.46
C LYS A 34 -8.45 6.95 -7.45
N MET A 35 -8.48 6.36 -6.25
CA MET A 35 -7.46 6.58 -5.22
C MET A 35 -6.06 6.19 -5.73
N TYR A 36 -5.90 4.99 -6.28
CA TYR A 36 -4.61 4.55 -6.84
C TYR A 36 -4.19 5.38 -8.06
N ASN A 37 -5.14 5.94 -8.81
CA ASN A 37 -4.83 6.84 -9.93
C ASN A 37 -4.63 8.31 -9.50
N PHE A 38 -4.56 8.61 -8.19
CA PHE A 38 -4.38 9.95 -7.62
C PHE A 38 -5.50 10.95 -7.93
N GLU A 39 -6.67 10.45 -8.29
CA GLU A 39 -7.93 11.18 -8.41
C GLU A 39 -8.61 11.29 -7.04
N PHE A 40 -7.86 11.83 -6.08
CA PHE A 40 -8.21 11.78 -4.66
C PHE A 40 -9.52 12.47 -4.30
N GLU A 41 -9.84 13.60 -4.97
CA GLU A 41 -11.07 14.33 -4.71
C GLU A 41 -12.31 13.52 -5.09
N ASP A 42 -12.23 12.78 -6.17
CA ASP A 42 -13.32 11.93 -6.61
C ASP A 42 -13.39 10.64 -5.81
N ALA A 43 -12.24 10.06 -5.44
CA ALA A 43 -12.20 8.93 -4.50
C ALA A 43 -12.80 9.31 -3.14
N ASP A 44 -12.46 10.50 -2.61
CA ASP A 44 -12.96 10.96 -1.31
C ASP A 44 -14.48 11.19 -1.32
N LYS A 45 -15.09 11.62 -2.42
CA LYS A 45 -16.55 11.74 -2.55
C LYS A 45 -17.23 10.38 -2.37
N GLU A 46 -16.72 9.35 -3.06
CA GLU A 46 -17.23 7.98 -2.95
C GLU A 46 -16.98 7.42 -1.55
N PHE A 47 -15.80 7.61 -0.98
CA PHE A 47 -15.52 7.15 0.40
C PHE A 47 -16.38 7.88 1.44
N ASN A 48 -16.71 9.15 1.24
CA ASN A 48 -17.63 9.87 2.12
C ASN A 48 -19.06 9.33 2.03
N TRP A 49 -19.51 8.96 0.82
CA TRP A 49 -20.79 8.29 0.65
C TRP A 49 -20.80 6.93 1.37
N LEU A 50 -19.75 6.12 1.21
CA LEU A 50 -19.63 4.85 1.93
C LEU A 50 -19.66 5.02 3.46
N VAL A 51 -19.08 6.12 4.00
CA VAL A 51 -19.15 6.44 5.44
C VAL A 51 -20.58 6.70 5.88
N GLN A 52 -21.40 7.35 5.05
CA GLN A 52 -22.81 7.61 5.39
C GLN A 52 -23.64 6.30 5.39
N GLU A 53 -23.47 5.46 4.38
CA GLU A 53 -24.20 4.19 4.24
C GLU A 53 -23.76 3.13 5.27
N TYR A 54 -22.45 3.06 5.56
CA TYR A 54 -21.86 2.05 6.44
C TYR A 54 -21.16 2.67 7.65
N SER A 55 -21.80 3.62 8.31
CA SER A 55 -21.22 4.46 9.38
C SER A 55 -20.63 3.67 10.57
N ASN A 56 -21.16 2.48 10.85
CA ASN A 56 -20.71 1.61 11.94
C ASN A 56 -19.71 0.55 11.50
N HIS A 57 -19.29 0.56 10.21
CA HIS A 57 -18.35 -0.40 9.68
C HIS A 57 -16.97 0.23 9.43
N PRO A 58 -15.86 -0.46 9.74
CA PRO A 58 -14.49 0.10 9.59
C PRO A 58 -14.06 0.32 8.13
N LEU A 59 -14.63 -0.38 7.14
CA LEU A 59 -14.21 -0.31 5.73
C LEU A 59 -14.10 1.13 5.19
N PRO A 60 -15.14 1.99 5.30
CA PRO A 60 -15.05 3.33 4.71
C PRO A 60 -13.97 4.20 5.36
N VAL A 61 -13.85 4.14 6.69
CA VAL A 61 -12.83 4.89 7.44
C VAL A 61 -11.43 4.39 7.09
N PHE A 62 -11.25 3.07 6.99
CA PHE A 62 -9.99 2.46 6.56
C PHE A 62 -9.61 2.90 5.14
N LEU A 63 -10.55 2.90 4.18
CA LEU A 63 -10.30 3.35 2.81
C LEU A 63 -9.93 4.85 2.74
N LYS A 64 -10.54 5.70 3.55
CA LYS A 64 -10.12 7.11 3.69
C LYS A 64 -8.69 7.21 4.24
N GLY A 65 -8.34 6.39 5.21
CA GLY A 65 -6.98 6.29 5.71
C GLY A 65 -5.99 5.82 4.63
N LEU A 66 -6.35 4.82 3.84
CA LEU A 66 -5.53 4.34 2.72
C LEU A 66 -5.35 5.42 1.64
N SER A 67 -6.40 6.20 1.32
CA SER A 67 -6.31 7.36 0.43
C SER A 67 -5.32 8.40 0.96
N LEU A 68 -5.38 8.67 2.26
CA LEU A 68 -4.45 9.60 2.91
C LEU A 68 -3.02 9.06 2.93
N TRP A 69 -2.84 7.75 3.10
CA TRP A 69 -1.54 7.09 3.00
C TRP A 69 -0.87 7.35 1.64
N TRP A 70 -1.60 7.17 0.54
CA TRP A 70 -1.06 7.40 -0.81
C TRP A 70 -0.72 8.88 -1.06
N ARG A 71 -1.43 9.81 -0.43
CA ARG A 71 -1.04 11.24 -0.42
C ARG A 71 0.27 11.43 0.34
N ILE A 72 0.43 10.83 1.53
CA ILE A 72 1.65 10.89 2.32
C ILE A 72 2.83 10.29 1.54
N ASP A 73 2.64 9.13 0.92
CA ASP A 73 3.69 8.44 0.16
C ASP A 73 4.17 9.26 -1.05
N SER A 74 3.27 10.02 -1.71
CA SER A 74 3.62 10.93 -2.80
C SER A 74 4.52 12.09 -2.37
N TYR A 75 4.49 12.47 -1.09
CA TYR A 75 5.38 13.49 -0.49
C TYR A 75 6.69 12.90 0.03
N SER A 76 6.92 11.60 -0.08
CA SER A 76 8.15 10.99 0.42
C SER A 76 9.38 11.55 -0.31
N GLY A 77 10.38 11.97 0.47
CA GLY A 77 11.63 12.55 -0.05
C GLY A 77 11.61 14.07 -0.23
N ILE A 78 10.56 14.79 0.18
CA ILE A 78 10.54 16.25 0.16
C ILE A 78 11.36 16.79 1.34
N SER A 79 12.33 17.67 1.03
CA SER A 79 13.21 18.32 2.02
C SER A 79 12.81 19.78 2.37
N ASN A 80 11.71 20.27 1.82
CA ASN A 80 11.27 21.66 2.05
C ASN A 80 10.57 21.81 3.41
N LEU A 81 11.11 22.68 4.27
CA LEU A 81 10.62 22.95 5.64
C LEU A 81 9.12 23.29 5.70
N ASN A 82 8.62 24.09 4.75
CA ASN A 82 7.19 24.46 4.71
C ASN A 82 6.25 23.28 4.41
N LYS A 83 6.78 22.18 3.86
CA LYS A 83 6.03 20.95 3.60
C LYS A 83 6.11 19.95 4.76
N ILE A 84 7.04 20.12 5.70
CA ILE A 84 7.17 19.25 6.88
C ILE A 84 5.96 19.39 7.78
N ASP A 85 5.54 20.61 8.12
CA ASP A 85 4.34 20.87 8.95
C ASP A 85 3.07 20.30 8.29
N SER A 86 3.00 20.36 6.95
CA SER A 86 1.89 19.78 6.21
C SER A 86 1.91 18.24 6.29
N LEU A 87 3.10 17.63 6.22
CA LEU A 87 3.28 16.19 6.32
C LEU A 87 2.95 15.69 7.74
N GLU A 88 3.37 16.41 8.79
CA GLU A 88 3.03 16.05 10.18
C GLU A 88 1.52 16.10 10.43
N ARG A 89 0.82 17.09 9.85
CA ARG A 89 -0.66 17.15 9.92
C ARG A 89 -1.33 15.98 9.20
N LEU A 90 -0.80 15.57 8.03
CA LEU A 90 -1.29 14.41 7.31
C LEU A 90 -1.03 13.11 8.10
N ASP A 91 0.16 12.98 8.71
CA ASP A 91 0.50 11.85 9.56
C ASP A 91 -0.45 11.74 10.76
N SER A 92 -0.71 12.85 11.46
CA SER A 92 -1.67 12.87 12.58
C SER A 92 -3.06 12.42 12.13
N LYS A 93 -3.57 13.03 11.05
CA LYS A 93 -4.89 12.66 10.51
C LYS A 93 -4.97 11.20 10.08
N PHE A 94 -3.87 10.67 9.52
CA PHE A 94 -3.81 9.25 9.16
C PHE A 94 -3.88 8.35 10.40
N ILE A 95 -3.15 8.69 11.46
CA ILE A 95 -3.18 7.95 12.72
C ILE A 95 -4.59 7.99 13.32
N ASP A 96 -5.25 9.15 13.32
CA ASP A 96 -6.62 9.30 13.83
C ASP A 96 -7.61 8.41 13.06
N LEU A 97 -7.52 8.36 11.71
CA LEU A 97 -8.35 7.48 10.89
C LEU A 97 -8.06 6.00 11.16
N MET A 98 -6.80 5.62 11.36
CA MET A 98 -6.47 4.23 11.71
C MET A 98 -6.98 3.87 13.11
N ASP A 99 -6.92 4.78 14.08
CA ASP A 99 -7.44 4.56 15.43
C ASP A 99 -8.97 4.48 15.46
N GLU A 100 -9.66 5.27 14.65
CA GLU A 100 -11.11 5.18 14.44
C GLU A 100 -11.47 3.82 13.80
N ALA A 101 -10.77 3.42 12.74
CA ALA A 101 -10.96 2.12 12.11
C ALA A 101 -10.72 0.96 13.08
N ILE A 102 -9.68 1.04 13.94
CA ILE A 102 -9.42 0.05 15.01
C ILE A 102 -10.60 -0.01 16.00
N SER A 103 -11.12 1.15 16.41
CA SER A 103 -12.25 1.21 17.36
C SER A 103 -13.51 0.57 16.78
N LEU A 104 -13.87 0.91 15.55
CA LEU A 104 -15.02 0.33 14.84
C LEU A 104 -14.82 -1.18 14.63
N SER A 105 -13.63 -1.59 14.20
CA SER A 105 -13.28 -3.00 13.98
C SER A 105 -13.43 -3.82 15.27
N LYS A 106 -12.97 -3.26 16.39
CA LYS A 106 -13.11 -3.90 17.70
C LYS A 106 -14.58 -4.04 18.09
N SER A 107 -15.40 -3.00 17.85
CA SER A 107 -16.82 -3.03 18.14
C SER A 107 -17.53 -4.14 17.37
N ILE A 108 -17.31 -4.27 16.05
CA ILE A 108 -17.95 -5.33 15.25
C ILE A 108 -17.40 -6.72 15.61
N TYR A 109 -16.10 -6.82 15.91
CA TYR A 109 -15.45 -8.04 16.37
C TYR A 109 -16.06 -8.55 17.67
N ASP A 110 -16.25 -7.67 18.65
CA ASP A 110 -16.84 -8.01 19.96
C ASP A 110 -18.33 -8.37 19.85
N LYS A 111 -19.05 -7.79 18.88
CA LYS A 111 -20.45 -8.10 18.57
C LYS A 111 -20.66 -9.38 17.75
N GLY A 112 -19.60 -10.11 17.39
CA GLY A 112 -19.66 -11.41 16.74
C GLY A 112 -19.22 -11.47 15.29
N ASN A 113 -19.08 -10.34 14.55
CA ASN A 113 -18.49 -10.34 13.22
C ASN A 113 -16.96 -10.45 13.34
N LYS A 114 -16.49 -11.67 13.59
CA LYS A 114 -15.08 -11.98 13.86
C LYS A 114 -14.20 -11.78 12.63
N ILE A 115 -14.69 -12.11 11.43
CA ILE A 115 -13.91 -12.08 10.18
C ILE A 115 -13.60 -10.65 9.78
N ASP A 116 -14.62 -9.81 9.56
CA ASP A 116 -14.42 -8.41 9.19
C ASP A 116 -13.68 -7.65 10.29
N GLY A 117 -14.09 -7.86 11.56
CA GLY A 117 -13.43 -7.21 12.68
C GLY A 117 -11.95 -7.54 12.77
N ALA A 118 -11.56 -8.81 12.66
CA ALA A 118 -10.17 -9.22 12.69
C ALA A 118 -9.39 -8.72 11.46
N PHE A 119 -9.99 -8.74 10.27
CA PHE A 119 -9.37 -8.23 9.06
C PHE A 119 -9.02 -6.75 9.18
N PHE A 120 -9.99 -5.91 9.54
CA PHE A 120 -9.75 -4.47 9.65
C PHE A 120 -8.88 -4.11 10.86
N LEU A 121 -8.91 -4.86 11.96
CA LEU A 121 -7.94 -4.72 13.05
C LEU A 121 -6.51 -5.00 12.54
N ALA A 122 -6.32 -6.11 11.82
CA ALA A 122 -5.01 -6.46 11.26
C ALA A 122 -4.52 -5.41 10.26
N ALA A 123 -5.37 -4.97 9.34
CA ALA A 123 -5.06 -3.99 8.32
C ALA A 123 -4.73 -2.62 8.93
N SER A 124 -5.59 -2.10 9.83
CA SER A 124 -5.40 -0.78 10.44
C SER A 124 -4.15 -0.73 11.33
N TYR A 125 -3.91 -1.76 12.15
CA TYR A 125 -2.65 -1.87 12.89
C TYR A 125 -1.44 -2.00 11.98
N GLY A 126 -1.55 -2.74 10.88
CA GLY A 126 -0.49 -2.91 9.89
C GLY A 126 -0.08 -1.58 9.25
N PHE A 127 -1.04 -0.81 8.75
CA PHE A 127 -0.79 0.50 8.15
C PHE A 127 -0.32 1.55 9.15
N LYS A 128 -0.89 1.56 10.38
CA LYS A 128 -0.37 2.38 11.49
C LYS A 128 1.08 2.04 11.80
N GLY A 129 1.42 0.75 11.89
CA GLY A 129 2.78 0.27 12.11
C GLY A 129 3.74 0.68 10.99
N ARG A 130 3.28 0.67 9.74
CA ARG A 130 4.05 1.12 8.56
C ARG A 130 4.43 2.61 8.69
N LEU A 131 3.47 3.51 8.94
CA LEU A 131 3.77 4.93 9.13
C LEU A 131 4.75 5.15 10.29
N LEU A 132 4.50 4.51 11.44
CA LEU A 132 5.38 4.61 12.61
C LEU A 132 6.81 4.15 12.30
N SER A 133 6.97 3.10 11.50
CA SER A 133 8.27 2.60 11.03
C SER A 133 8.98 3.64 10.15
N GLU A 134 8.28 4.25 9.21
CA GLU A 134 8.84 5.30 8.35
C GLU A 134 9.25 6.56 9.14
N ARG A 135 8.54 6.86 10.22
CA ARG A 135 8.90 7.93 11.17
C ARG A 135 9.88 7.49 12.25
N ARG A 136 10.51 6.30 12.10
CA ARG A 136 11.52 5.71 13.02
C ARG A 136 11.03 5.52 14.47
N LYS A 137 9.70 5.46 14.68
CA LYS A 137 9.08 5.16 15.97
C LYS A 137 9.02 3.63 16.18
N TRP A 138 10.20 2.99 16.24
CA TRP A 138 10.37 1.54 16.14
C TRP A 138 9.58 0.73 17.18
N ARG A 139 9.55 1.18 18.45
CA ARG A 139 8.81 0.49 19.52
C ARG A 139 7.31 0.49 19.26
N ALA A 140 6.76 1.66 18.91
CA ALA A 140 5.34 1.80 18.61
C ALA A 140 4.96 1.01 17.33
N SER A 141 5.83 1.02 16.31
CA SER A 141 5.67 0.22 15.10
C SER A 141 5.65 -1.28 15.40
N ALA A 142 6.58 -1.77 16.25
CA ALA A 142 6.61 -3.18 16.65
C ALA A 142 5.34 -3.58 17.41
N PHE A 143 4.85 -2.74 18.33
CA PHE A 143 3.60 -2.99 19.04
C PHE A 143 2.40 -3.07 18.10
N ALA A 144 2.29 -2.15 17.14
CA ALA A 144 1.27 -2.19 16.11
C ALA A 144 1.37 -3.47 15.26
N GLY A 145 2.58 -3.85 14.84
CA GLY A 145 2.81 -5.09 14.09
C GLY A 145 2.41 -6.36 14.85
N MET A 146 2.67 -6.42 16.16
CA MET A 146 2.24 -7.54 17.01
C MET A 146 0.72 -7.66 17.06
N ASN A 147 0.01 -6.54 17.21
CA ASN A 147 -1.46 -6.53 17.16
C ASN A 147 -1.99 -6.96 15.79
N ALA A 148 -1.41 -6.46 14.70
CA ALA A 148 -1.78 -6.90 13.35
C ALA A 148 -1.66 -8.42 13.19
N LEU A 149 -0.54 -9.01 13.60
CA LEU A 149 -0.32 -10.47 13.52
C LEU A 149 -1.26 -11.27 14.41
N LYS A 150 -1.61 -10.74 15.60
CA LYS A 150 -2.59 -11.40 16.48
C LYS A 150 -3.89 -11.62 15.73
N TYR A 151 -4.44 -10.58 15.11
CA TYR A 151 -5.72 -10.67 14.43
C TYR A 151 -5.65 -11.42 13.08
N LEU A 152 -4.54 -11.34 12.34
CA LEU A 152 -4.33 -12.19 11.15
C LEU A 152 -4.42 -13.69 11.45
N LYS A 153 -4.00 -14.11 12.64
CA LYS A 153 -4.07 -15.53 13.04
C LYS A 153 -5.50 -16.00 13.29
N GLU A 154 -6.41 -15.11 13.62
CA GLU A 154 -7.80 -15.45 13.91
C GLU A 154 -8.62 -15.70 12.64
N ILE A 155 -8.24 -15.10 11.50
CA ILE A 155 -8.94 -15.23 10.22
C ILE A 155 -8.58 -16.51 9.45
N ARG A 156 -7.58 -17.25 9.88
CA ARG A 156 -6.94 -18.38 9.14
C ARG A 156 -7.84 -19.51 8.66
N LYS A 157 -9.10 -19.57 9.10
CA LYS A 157 -10.01 -20.67 8.83
C LYS A 157 -11.01 -20.38 7.73
N ASP A 158 -11.00 -19.17 7.17
CA ASP A 158 -11.93 -18.79 6.12
C ASP A 158 -11.21 -18.81 4.76
N ASP A 159 -11.59 -19.77 3.91
CA ASP A 159 -10.98 -19.99 2.60
C ASP A 159 -11.17 -18.80 1.65
N LEU A 160 -12.29 -18.07 1.75
CA LEU A 160 -12.57 -16.88 0.93
C LEU A 160 -11.62 -15.73 1.25
N MET A 161 -11.14 -15.65 2.49
CA MET A 161 -10.23 -14.60 2.95
C MET A 161 -8.75 -14.94 2.75
N ILE A 162 -8.40 -16.14 2.29
CA ILE A 162 -7.01 -16.57 2.11
C ILE A 162 -6.19 -15.58 1.26
N PRO A 163 -6.67 -15.06 0.10
CA PRO A 163 -5.92 -14.10 -0.69
C PRO A 163 -5.64 -12.80 0.06
N GLU A 164 -6.64 -12.24 0.76
CA GLU A 164 -6.50 -10.98 1.52
C GLU A 164 -5.52 -11.14 2.69
N ILE A 165 -5.64 -12.23 3.44
CA ILE A 165 -4.74 -12.56 4.57
C ILE A 165 -3.31 -12.81 4.08
N SER A 166 -3.15 -13.35 2.89
CA SER A 166 -1.84 -13.63 2.29
C SER A 166 -1.02 -12.35 2.12
N PHE A 167 -1.64 -11.19 1.94
CA PHE A 167 -0.95 -9.92 1.92
C PHE A 167 -0.22 -9.63 3.24
N GLY A 168 -0.94 -9.61 4.36
CA GLY A 168 -0.35 -9.33 5.68
C GLY A 168 0.68 -10.38 6.09
N ASN A 169 0.40 -11.67 5.89
CA ASN A 169 1.33 -12.75 6.16
C ASN A 169 2.58 -12.66 5.27
N GLY A 170 2.42 -12.28 4.01
CA GLY A 170 3.50 -12.12 3.05
C GLY A 170 4.44 -10.99 3.43
N LEU A 171 3.89 -9.82 3.79
CA LEU A 171 4.67 -8.69 4.31
C LEU A 171 5.45 -9.09 5.55
N PHE A 172 4.79 -9.73 6.51
CA PHE A 172 5.44 -10.17 7.74
C PHE A 172 6.59 -11.14 7.45
N ASN A 173 6.33 -12.22 6.71
CA ASN A 173 7.32 -13.25 6.42
C ASN A 173 8.56 -12.69 5.70
N TYR A 174 8.38 -11.74 4.78
CA TYR A 174 9.49 -11.13 4.08
C TYR A 174 10.23 -10.10 4.95
N TYR A 175 9.51 -9.11 5.49
CA TYR A 175 10.13 -7.96 6.12
C TYR A 175 10.73 -8.25 7.49
N SER A 176 10.27 -9.25 8.24
CA SER A 176 10.91 -9.67 9.50
C SER A 176 12.37 -10.12 9.29
N ILE A 177 12.64 -10.82 8.20
CA ILE A 177 14.01 -11.21 7.83
C ILE A 177 14.76 -10.01 7.24
N TRP A 178 14.17 -9.31 6.28
CA TRP A 178 14.80 -8.18 5.62
C TRP A 178 15.21 -7.06 6.61
N ILE A 179 14.35 -6.73 7.59
CA ILE A 179 14.66 -5.74 8.64
C ILE A 179 15.84 -6.23 9.50
N SER A 180 15.84 -7.50 9.89
CA SER A 180 16.91 -8.09 10.69
C SER A 180 18.27 -8.05 9.98
N GLU A 181 18.30 -8.25 8.67
CA GLU A 181 19.50 -8.17 7.84
C GLU A 181 19.96 -6.72 7.65
N ARG A 182 19.03 -5.81 7.34
CA ARG A 182 19.36 -4.43 6.98
C ARG A 182 19.61 -3.52 8.18
N TYR A 183 18.95 -3.81 9.30
CA TYR A 183 19.05 -3.01 10.54
C TYR A 183 19.36 -3.90 11.76
N PRO A 184 20.63 -4.32 11.94
CA PRO A 184 21.03 -5.24 13.02
C PRO A 184 20.62 -4.76 14.42
N LEU A 185 20.56 -3.45 14.65
CA LEU A 185 20.14 -2.87 15.92
C LEU A 185 18.66 -3.12 16.27
N LEU A 186 17.83 -3.45 15.26
CA LEU A 186 16.42 -3.79 15.46
C LEU A 186 16.18 -5.29 15.73
N LYS A 187 17.21 -6.14 15.68
CA LYS A 187 17.09 -7.58 15.96
C LYS A 187 16.39 -7.91 17.29
N PRO A 188 16.66 -7.21 18.40
CA PRO A 188 15.94 -7.48 19.64
C PRO A 188 14.44 -7.26 19.57
N LEU A 189 13.99 -6.26 18.77
CA LEU A 189 12.55 -6.02 18.52
C LEU A 189 11.96 -7.09 17.62
N ILE A 190 12.70 -7.52 16.61
CA ILE A 190 12.23 -8.56 15.67
C ILE A 190 12.09 -9.92 16.36
N LYS A 191 12.92 -10.22 17.36
CA LYS A 191 12.80 -11.45 18.17
C LYS A 191 11.48 -11.58 18.95
N LEU A 192 10.72 -10.50 19.09
CA LEU A 192 9.37 -10.54 19.68
C LEU A 192 8.33 -11.15 18.71
N PHE A 193 8.68 -11.31 17.44
CA PHE A 193 7.82 -11.87 16.41
C PHE A 193 8.20 -13.33 16.12
N PRO A 194 7.28 -14.12 15.55
CA PRO A 194 7.62 -15.43 14.99
C PRO A 194 8.70 -15.32 13.91
N ASP A 195 9.39 -16.41 13.64
CA ASP A 195 10.36 -16.47 12.55
C ASP A 195 9.67 -16.26 11.19
N GLY A 196 10.27 -15.43 10.35
CA GLY A 196 9.83 -15.18 8.99
C GLY A 196 10.48 -16.14 7.98
N ASP A 197 9.99 -16.05 6.74
CA ASP A 197 10.53 -16.76 5.57
C ASP A 197 10.33 -15.91 4.32
N LYS A 198 11.41 -15.38 3.74
CA LYS A 198 11.36 -14.52 2.54
C LYS A 198 10.70 -15.19 1.35
N LYS A 199 10.98 -16.48 1.09
CA LYS A 199 10.41 -17.22 -0.04
C LYS A 199 8.91 -17.40 0.12
N LYS A 200 8.49 -17.81 1.32
CA LYS A 200 7.08 -17.92 1.69
C LYS A 200 6.39 -16.55 1.60
N GLY A 201 7.03 -15.49 2.09
CA GLY A 201 6.53 -14.12 2.01
C GLY A 201 6.26 -13.68 0.58
N ILE A 202 7.21 -13.88 -0.34
CA ILE A 202 7.04 -13.59 -1.77
C ILE A 202 5.91 -14.42 -2.38
N SER A 203 5.82 -15.72 -2.06
CA SER A 203 4.74 -16.60 -2.54
C SER A 203 3.36 -16.09 -2.09
N GLN A 204 3.22 -15.72 -0.81
CA GLN A 204 1.98 -15.18 -0.26
C GLN A 204 1.61 -13.82 -0.89
N LEU A 205 2.58 -12.94 -1.10
CA LEU A 205 2.35 -11.68 -1.81
C LEU A 205 1.92 -11.91 -3.27
N ASN A 206 2.46 -12.92 -3.95
CA ASN A 206 1.98 -13.29 -5.28
C ASN A 206 0.53 -13.79 -5.25
N THR A 207 0.16 -14.59 -4.24
CA THR A 207 -1.24 -15.02 -4.06
C THR A 207 -2.16 -13.80 -3.89
N ALA A 208 -1.78 -12.85 -3.04
CA ALA A 208 -2.54 -11.62 -2.84
C ALA A 208 -2.59 -10.77 -4.11
N GLY A 209 -1.46 -10.56 -4.78
CA GLY A 209 -1.37 -9.75 -6.00
C GLY A 209 -2.18 -10.27 -7.18
N ASN A 210 -2.47 -11.57 -7.21
CA ASN A 210 -3.25 -12.21 -8.28
C ASN A 210 -4.73 -12.40 -7.91
N ASN A 211 -5.03 -12.72 -6.66
CA ASN A 211 -6.33 -13.28 -6.29
C ASN A 211 -7.12 -12.43 -5.27
N SER A 212 -6.48 -11.46 -4.58
CA SER A 212 -7.20 -10.61 -3.64
C SER A 212 -7.97 -9.50 -4.35
N PHE A 213 -8.96 -8.96 -3.67
CA PHE A 213 -9.74 -7.82 -4.13
C PHE A 213 -9.16 -6.50 -3.60
N TYR A 214 -9.14 -6.35 -2.28
CA TYR A 214 -8.73 -5.10 -1.64
C TYR A 214 -7.22 -4.92 -1.59
N THR A 215 -6.45 -5.99 -1.42
CA THR A 215 -4.99 -5.92 -1.21
C THR A 215 -4.17 -6.18 -2.47
N ARG A 216 -4.80 -6.40 -3.63
CA ARG A 216 -4.13 -6.73 -4.89
C ARG A 216 -3.07 -5.70 -5.29
N THR A 217 -3.46 -4.46 -5.42
CA THR A 217 -2.57 -3.37 -5.86
C THR A 217 -1.44 -3.13 -4.87
N GLU A 218 -1.73 -3.17 -3.56
CA GLU A 218 -0.70 -3.08 -2.52
C GLU A 218 0.29 -4.24 -2.62
N ALA A 219 -0.20 -5.47 -2.80
CA ALA A 219 0.66 -6.63 -2.93
C ALA A 219 1.59 -6.53 -4.16
N GLN A 220 1.06 -6.09 -5.30
CA GLN A 220 1.84 -5.84 -6.52
C GLN A 220 2.88 -4.74 -6.33
N TYR A 221 2.53 -3.66 -5.64
CA TYR A 221 3.46 -2.57 -5.30
C TYR A 221 4.59 -3.07 -4.40
N PHE A 222 4.28 -3.85 -3.35
CA PHE A 222 5.31 -4.42 -2.49
C PHE A 222 6.19 -5.45 -3.23
N LEU A 223 5.60 -6.31 -4.05
CA LEU A 223 6.37 -7.25 -4.89
C LEU A 223 7.33 -6.52 -5.84
N MET A 224 6.88 -5.45 -6.48
CA MET A 224 7.73 -4.61 -7.33
C MET A 224 8.94 -4.09 -6.54
N ARG A 225 8.72 -3.55 -5.34
CA ARG A 225 9.79 -3.06 -4.47
C ARG A 225 10.72 -4.18 -4.01
N ILE A 226 10.18 -5.31 -3.63
CA ILE A 226 10.95 -6.50 -3.21
C ILE A 226 11.82 -7.00 -4.35
N TYR A 227 11.25 -7.23 -5.53
CA TYR A 227 12.00 -7.68 -6.70
C TYR A 227 13.07 -6.67 -7.12
N SER A 228 12.79 -5.36 -7.03
CA SER A 228 13.79 -4.33 -7.28
C SER A 228 14.95 -4.38 -6.27
N GLY A 229 14.64 -4.59 -5.00
CA GLY A 229 15.63 -4.70 -3.92
C GLY A 229 16.46 -5.99 -3.97
N GLU A 230 15.87 -7.09 -4.36
CA GLU A 230 16.52 -8.40 -4.56
C GLU A 230 17.20 -8.53 -5.95
N ASN A 231 17.28 -7.43 -6.70
CA ASN A 231 17.88 -7.36 -8.04
C ASN A 231 17.22 -8.26 -9.11
N ASN A 232 15.96 -8.66 -8.89
CA ASN A 232 15.16 -9.34 -9.91
C ASN A 232 14.47 -8.31 -10.80
N LEU A 233 15.31 -7.63 -11.62
CA LEU A 233 14.88 -6.45 -12.39
C LEU A 233 13.78 -6.76 -13.41
N SER A 234 13.78 -7.95 -14.01
CA SER A 234 12.76 -8.32 -15.00
C SER A 234 11.36 -8.37 -14.39
N LYS A 235 11.20 -9.00 -13.21
CA LYS A 235 9.91 -9.04 -12.51
C LYS A 235 9.52 -7.67 -11.95
N ALA A 236 10.49 -6.91 -11.44
CA ALA A 236 10.25 -5.55 -10.96
C ALA A 236 9.76 -4.64 -12.10
N LEU A 237 10.41 -4.69 -13.27
CA LEU A 237 10.04 -3.89 -14.44
C LEU A 237 8.63 -4.27 -14.95
N TYR A 238 8.33 -5.57 -15.01
CA TYR A 238 7.00 -6.05 -15.42
C TYR A 238 5.90 -5.46 -14.53
N LEU A 239 6.05 -5.58 -13.20
CA LEU A 239 5.06 -5.05 -12.26
C LEU A 239 4.98 -3.52 -12.27
N SER A 240 6.13 -2.83 -12.37
CA SER A 240 6.13 -1.37 -12.41
C SER A 240 5.45 -0.82 -13.67
N LYS A 241 5.67 -1.48 -14.82
CA LYS A 241 4.98 -1.16 -16.07
C LYS A 241 3.48 -1.36 -15.93
N TYR A 242 3.07 -2.53 -15.41
CA TYR A 242 1.65 -2.84 -15.19
C TYR A 242 0.96 -1.81 -14.29
N LEU A 243 1.58 -1.47 -13.15
CA LEU A 243 1.03 -0.48 -12.21
C LEU A 243 0.94 0.92 -12.84
N PHE A 244 1.97 1.34 -13.56
CA PHE A 244 1.99 2.63 -14.25
C PHE A 244 0.95 2.71 -15.38
N GLU A 245 0.81 1.65 -16.19
CA GLU A 245 -0.19 1.61 -17.26
C GLU A 245 -1.63 1.54 -16.74
N THR A 246 -1.84 0.88 -15.58
CA THR A 246 -3.15 0.80 -14.93
C THR A 246 -3.54 2.11 -14.23
N PHE A 247 -2.56 2.80 -13.62
CA PHE A 247 -2.76 4.03 -12.85
C PHE A 247 -1.82 5.16 -13.33
N PRO A 248 -2.05 5.71 -14.52
CA PRO A 248 -1.09 6.60 -15.20
C PRO A 248 -0.90 7.96 -14.51
N ASN A 249 -1.82 8.39 -13.64
CA ASN A 249 -1.67 9.61 -12.86
C ASN A 249 -0.92 9.41 -11.53
N ASN A 250 -0.58 8.17 -11.18
CA ASN A 250 0.16 7.87 -9.96
C ASN A 250 1.66 8.16 -10.17
N SER A 251 2.13 9.27 -9.61
CA SER A 251 3.53 9.70 -9.71
C SER A 251 4.51 8.70 -9.07
N VAL A 252 4.09 7.96 -8.03
CA VAL A 252 4.93 6.94 -7.37
C VAL A 252 5.19 5.77 -8.33
N PHE A 253 4.16 5.29 -9.03
CA PHE A 253 4.31 4.22 -10.01
C PHE A 253 5.11 4.69 -11.23
N HIS A 254 4.87 5.91 -11.72
CA HIS A 254 5.64 6.51 -12.81
C HIS A 254 7.13 6.61 -12.48
N LYS A 255 7.46 7.10 -11.28
CA LYS A 255 8.83 7.18 -10.79
C LYS A 255 9.51 5.80 -10.74
N PHE A 256 8.86 4.80 -10.14
CA PHE A 256 9.40 3.44 -10.07
C PHE A 256 9.61 2.83 -11.45
N TYR A 257 8.66 3.03 -12.38
CA TYR A 257 8.80 2.55 -13.75
C TYR A 257 10.01 3.19 -14.44
N THR A 258 10.14 4.52 -14.39
CA THR A 258 11.28 5.25 -14.98
C THR A 258 12.61 4.80 -14.38
N GLN A 259 12.67 4.62 -13.05
CA GLN A 259 13.87 4.13 -12.36
C GLN A 259 14.26 2.70 -12.79
N LEU A 260 13.29 1.83 -12.98
CA LEU A 260 13.53 0.46 -13.43
C LEU A 260 13.91 0.39 -14.91
N LEU A 261 13.37 1.27 -15.76
CA LEU A 261 13.82 1.43 -17.15
C LEU A 261 15.31 1.81 -17.20
N TYR A 262 15.75 2.74 -16.36
CA TYR A 262 17.17 3.10 -16.25
C TYR A 262 18.02 1.90 -15.82
N ARG A 263 17.63 1.21 -14.74
CA ARG A 263 18.35 0.05 -14.18
C ARG A 263 18.41 -1.16 -15.13
N THR A 264 17.50 -1.26 -16.07
CA THR A 264 17.46 -2.30 -17.10
C THR A 264 18.05 -1.85 -18.44
N SER A 265 18.70 -0.70 -18.46
CA SER A 265 19.29 -0.10 -19.66
C SER A 265 18.31 0.14 -20.81
N SER A 266 17.01 0.28 -20.48
CA SER A 266 15.95 0.62 -21.45
C SER A 266 15.94 2.14 -21.72
N PHE A 267 17.08 2.67 -22.15
CA PHE A 267 17.39 4.11 -22.13
C PHE A 267 16.43 4.95 -22.98
N ASN A 268 15.98 4.48 -24.13
CA ASN A 268 15.04 5.25 -24.96
C ASN A 268 13.69 5.46 -24.29
N LEU A 269 13.19 4.45 -23.58
CA LEU A 269 11.96 4.58 -22.80
C LEU A 269 12.18 5.40 -21.53
N CYS A 270 13.32 5.20 -20.86
CA CYS A 270 13.70 5.97 -19.68
C CYS A 270 13.77 7.47 -19.99
N GLU A 271 14.42 7.86 -21.10
CA GLU A 271 14.50 9.24 -21.57
C GLU A 271 13.11 9.86 -21.75
N LYS A 272 12.22 9.14 -22.45
CA LYS A 272 10.85 9.59 -22.68
C LYS A 272 10.09 9.82 -21.37
N GLU A 273 10.14 8.87 -20.45
CA GLU A 273 9.40 8.97 -19.18
C GLU A 273 10.06 10.00 -18.23
N ALA A 274 11.38 10.16 -18.23
CA ALA A 274 12.09 11.19 -17.45
C ALA A 274 11.69 12.61 -17.90
N ILE A 275 11.60 12.85 -19.21
CA ILE A 275 11.10 14.13 -19.77
C ILE A 275 9.68 14.40 -19.29
N LYS A 276 8.80 13.40 -19.31
CA LYS A 276 7.42 13.55 -18.81
C LYS A 276 7.36 13.88 -17.31
N ILE A 277 8.25 13.32 -16.49
CA ILE A 277 8.30 13.65 -15.06
C ILE A 277 8.58 15.16 -14.87
N ILE A 278 9.55 15.71 -15.62
CA ILE A 278 9.88 17.15 -15.57
C ILE A 278 8.70 17.99 -16.07
N GLU A 279 8.08 17.59 -17.16
CA GLU A 279 6.88 18.26 -17.70
C GLU A 279 5.73 18.27 -16.68
N TYR A 280 5.41 17.12 -16.09
CA TYR A 280 4.32 16.98 -15.13
C TYR A 280 4.58 17.78 -13.85
N PHE A 281 5.82 17.89 -13.40
CA PHE A 281 6.19 18.78 -12.31
C PHE A 281 5.97 20.25 -12.68
N THR A 282 6.41 20.67 -13.88
CA THR A 282 6.22 22.04 -14.38
C THR A 282 4.73 22.40 -14.48
N LEU A 283 3.91 21.45 -14.91
CA LEU A 283 2.44 21.56 -14.98
C LEU A 283 1.77 21.44 -13.59
N LYS A 284 2.55 21.31 -12.52
CA LYS A 284 2.07 21.15 -11.13
C LYS A 284 1.11 19.97 -10.97
N LYS A 285 1.29 18.89 -11.72
CA LYS A 285 0.51 17.67 -11.51
C LYS A 285 0.76 17.11 -10.12
N LYS A 286 -0.29 16.55 -9.52
CA LYS A 286 -0.24 16.01 -8.14
C LYS A 286 0.79 14.90 -8.01
N GLY A 287 1.51 14.91 -6.89
CA GLY A 287 2.45 13.86 -6.50
C GLY A 287 3.85 13.96 -7.12
N TYR A 288 4.08 14.86 -8.08
CA TYR A 288 5.42 15.14 -8.59
C TYR A 288 6.12 16.20 -7.74
N ASN A 289 7.38 15.97 -7.41
CA ASN A 289 8.15 16.82 -6.50
C ASN A 289 9.59 17.04 -6.98
N ASP A 290 10.32 17.93 -6.31
CA ASP A 290 11.70 18.32 -6.68
C ASP A 290 12.67 17.11 -6.72
N ASN A 291 12.47 16.10 -5.88
CA ASN A 291 13.32 14.89 -5.91
C ASN A 291 13.07 14.04 -7.15
N ASP A 292 11.81 13.98 -7.61
CA ASP A 292 11.47 13.24 -8.83
C ASP A 292 12.10 13.91 -10.05
N VAL A 293 12.10 15.25 -10.08
CA VAL A 293 12.75 16.06 -11.12
C VAL A 293 14.28 15.88 -11.10
N ARG A 294 14.90 15.97 -9.93
CA ARG A 294 16.35 15.73 -9.79
C ARG A 294 16.75 14.34 -10.28
N LEU A 295 15.97 13.32 -9.96
CA LEU A 295 16.21 11.96 -10.41
C LEU A 295 16.03 11.84 -11.94
N ALA A 296 15.03 12.50 -12.51
CA ALA A 296 14.81 12.54 -13.95
C ALA A 296 15.97 13.23 -14.68
N HIS A 297 16.43 14.37 -14.18
CA HIS A 297 17.62 15.05 -14.72
C HIS A 297 18.88 14.17 -14.64
N PHE A 298 19.09 13.49 -13.51
CA PHE A 298 20.20 12.55 -13.37
C PHE A 298 20.15 11.46 -14.45
N PHE A 299 19.00 10.82 -14.68
CA PHE A 299 18.86 9.80 -15.72
C PHE A 299 19.11 10.36 -17.12
N LEU A 300 18.59 11.55 -17.43
CA LEU A 300 18.80 12.19 -18.72
C LEU A 300 20.27 12.54 -18.95
N GLY A 301 20.93 13.09 -17.94
CA GLY A 301 22.37 13.39 -18.01
C GLY A 301 23.22 12.15 -18.30
N GLU A 302 23.00 11.06 -17.57
CA GLU A 302 23.70 9.79 -17.79
C GLU A 302 23.41 9.20 -19.18
N ILE A 303 22.15 9.26 -19.63
CA ILE A 303 21.75 8.78 -20.96
C ILE A 303 22.42 9.61 -22.07
N TYR A 304 22.41 10.95 -21.96
CA TYR A 304 23.03 11.81 -22.96
C TYR A 304 24.56 11.71 -22.95
N LEU A 305 25.15 11.51 -21.78
CA LEU A 305 26.58 11.23 -21.68
C LEU A 305 26.96 9.93 -22.41
N SER A 306 26.15 8.88 -22.22
CA SER A 306 26.34 7.59 -22.94
C SER A 306 26.17 7.70 -24.45
N LYS A 307 25.34 8.65 -24.92
CA LYS A 307 25.15 8.99 -26.34
C LYS A 307 26.19 9.97 -26.89
N ARG A 308 27.14 10.42 -26.06
CA ARG A 308 28.15 11.46 -26.38
C ARG A 308 27.53 12.82 -26.74
N LEU A 309 26.34 13.12 -26.25
CA LEU A 309 25.66 14.40 -26.40
C LEU A 309 26.04 15.31 -25.23
N ILE A 310 27.29 15.79 -25.24
CA ILE A 310 27.94 16.41 -24.06
C ILE A 310 27.17 17.62 -23.56
N ASP A 311 26.77 18.54 -24.45
CA ASP A 311 26.08 19.78 -24.07
C ASP A 311 24.73 19.47 -23.37
N GLN A 312 24.00 18.48 -23.87
CA GLN A 312 22.74 18.03 -23.25
C GLN A 312 23.00 17.34 -21.90
N ALA A 313 24.08 16.54 -21.82
CA ALA A 313 24.43 15.91 -20.54
C ALA A 313 24.78 16.94 -19.47
N ILE A 314 25.57 17.97 -19.81
CA ILE A 314 25.93 19.07 -18.91
C ILE A 314 24.66 19.78 -18.42
N TYR A 315 23.77 20.18 -19.32
CA TYR A 315 22.51 20.84 -18.99
C TYR A 315 21.67 20.09 -17.94
N HIS A 316 21.72 18.76 -17.96
CA HIS A 316 20.95 17.95 -17.02
C HIS A 316 21.70 17.61 -15.72
N LEU A 317 23.03 17.70 -15.69
CA LEU A 317 23.84 17.34 -14.52
C LEU A 317 24.26 18.55 -13.67
N GLU A 318 24.17 19.76 -14.21
CA GLU A 318 24.34 21.02 -13.48
C GLU A 318 23.05 21.46 -12.77
#